data_e02ee8f934488f96e4308f663b732a83
#
_entry.id   e02ee8f934488f96e4308f663b732a83
#
_cell.length_a   1.000
_cell.length_b   1.000
_cell.length_c   1.000
_cell.angle_alpha   90.00
_cell.angle_beta   90.00
_cell.angle_gamma   90.00
#
_symmetry.space_group_name_H-M   'P 1'
#
loop_
_entity.id
_entity.type
_entity.pdbx_description
1 polymer ?
#
loop_
_entity_poly.entity_id
_entity_poly.type
_entity_poly.pdbx_seq_one_letter_code
_entity_poly.pdbx_strand_id
1 'polypeptide(L)'
;WRRRENVSWAIQTVERNGKYYLYAPLHGHGIGVLVADSPYGPFKDPLGQPLVWQKEHWDDIDPSVFIDDDGQAWMFWGNPQTYCVKLNDDMISTKGDIYVLNPKDGLMRPVKEEGAKINLRVPGREKATWAIQHYQEGPWFYKRNGHYYMGFASTCCPEGLGYAMSNSPLGPWKEQNYLMAPTQRDRGNHPGIADFKGHSYLFGQDYDLMHLETFQHHERRSVNGTEITYNADGTIQTSPYWLDLAPMKQLHWLNPYKRVEAETM
;
A
#
# COMPACT_ATOMS: atom_id res chain seq x y z
N TRP A 1 21.37 -9.10 -8.13
CA TRP A 1 19.91 -9.31 -8.23
C TRP A 1 19.22 -8.35 -9.19
N ARG A 2 19.89 -7.28 -9.61
CA ARG A 2 19.38 -6.27 -10.54
C ARG A 2 19.05 -6.88 -11.91
N ARG A 3 17.90 -6.54 -12.46
CA ARG A 3 17.51 -6.83 -13.84
C ARG A 3 17.35 -5.56 -14.65
N ARG A 4 17.47 -5.66 -15.97
CA ARG A 4 17.28 -4.56 -16.92
C ARG A 4 15.83 -4.37 -17.35
N GLU A 5 14.91 -5.19 -16.85
CA GLU A 5 13.51 -5.21 -17.22
C GLU A 5 12.70 -4.26 -16.32
N ASN A 6 11.64 -3.68 -16.86
CA ASN A 6 10.68 -2.83 -16.14
C ASN A 6 9.76 -3.69 -15.28
N VAL A 7 10.24 -4.15 -14.12
CA VAL A 7 9.50 -5.08 -13.24
C VAL A 7 9.42 -4.56 -11.79
N SER A 8 9.66 -3.27 -11.59
CA SER A 8 9.51 -2.64 -10.27
C SER A 8 8.23 -1.83 -10.23
N TRP A 9 7.25 -2.30 -9.44
CA TRP A 9 5.93 -1.71 -9.30
C TRP A 9 5.63 -1.39 -7.84
N ALA A 10 4.72 -0.42 -7.59
CA ALA A 10 4.24 -0.07 -6.25
C ALA A 10 5.37 0.20 -5.24
N ILE A 11 6.30 1.05 -5.63
CA ILE A 11 7.39 1.51 -4.75
C ILE A 11 6.84 2.44 -3.66
N GLN A 12 7.48 2.44 -2.48
CA GLN A 12 7.17 3.38 -1.41
C GLN A 12 8.44 4.01 -0.84
N THR A 13 8.33 5.28 -0.46
CA THR A 13 9.42 6.02 0.19
C THR A 13 9.01 6.41 1.60
N VAL A 14 9.95 6.30 2.54
CA VAL A 14 9.82 6.79 3.92
C VAL A 14 11.07 7.57 4.32
N GLU A 15 10.87 8.61 5.13
CA GLU A 15 11.96 9.37 5.73
C GLU A 15 12.22 8.90 7.16
N ARG A 16 13.51 8.80 7.55
CA ARG A 16 13.93 8.63 8.94
C ARG A 16 15.30 9.29 9.17
N ASN A 17 15.35 10.18 10.14
CA ASN A 17 16.59 10.85 10.58
C ASN A 17 17.34 11.57 9.43
N GLY A 18 16.63 12.25 8.56
CA GLY A 18 17.18 12.98 7.42
C GLY A 18 17.64 12.11 6.26
N LYS A 19 17.34 10.81 6.28
CA LYS A 19 17.58 9.90 5.17
C LYS A 19 16.25 9.42 4.57
N TYR A 20 16.27 9.18 3.27
CA TYR A 20 15.13 8.73 2.50
C TYR A 20 15.37 7.30 2.03
N TYR A 21 14.42 6.42 2.34
CA TYR A 21 14.48 5.00 2.04
C TYR A 21 13.40 4.68 1.02
N LEU A 22 13.79 4.17 -0.14
CA LEU A 22 12.89 3.78 -1.21
C LEU A 22 12.85 2.26 -1.29
N TYR A 23 11.73 1.67 -0.91
CA TYR A 23 11.50 0.24 -1.00
C TYR A 23 10.92 -0.09 -2.37
N ALA A 24 11.60 -0.96 -3.11
CA ALA A 24 11.28 -1.26 -4.48
C ALA A 24 11.28 -2.78 -4.72
N PRO A 25 10.14 -3.37 -5.12
CA PRO A 25 10.11 -4.78 -5.48
C PRO A 25 10.72 -4.97 -6.87
N LEU A 26 11.30 -6.15 -7.08
CA LEU A 26 11.54 -6.71 -8.39
C LEU A 26 10.68 -7.96 -8.52
N HIS A 27 9.67 -7.91 -9.34
CA HIS A 27 8.68 -8.98 -9.48
C HIS A 27 9.33 -10.37 -9.56
N GLY A 28 8.96 -11.26 -8.63
CA GLY A 28 9.54 -12.59 -8.50
C GLY A 28 10.97 -12.65 -7.93
N HIS A 29 11.52 -11.51 -7.45
CA HIS A 29 12.92 -11.42 -6.98
C HIS A 29 13.04 -10.67 -5.65
N GLY A 30 11.93 -10.46 -4.96
CA GLY A 30 11.88 -9.84 -3.65
C GLY A 30 11.88 -8.32 -3.68
N ILE A 31 12.01 -7.74 -2.50
CA ILE A 31 11.95 -6.30 -2.24
C ILE A 31 13.34 -5.82 -1.83
N GLY A 32 13.86 -4.83 -2.54
CA GLY A 32 15.11 -4.13 -2.20
C GLY A 32 14.83 -2.80 -1.51
N VAL A 33 15.90 -2.19 -1.00
CA VAL A 33 15.88 -0.84 -0.43
C VAL A 33 17.00 -0.02 -1.04
N LEU A 34 16.66 1.23 -1.40
CA LEU A 34 17.63 2.22 -1.84
C LEU A 34 17.61 3.40 -0.86
N VAL A 35 18.76 4.03 -0.65
CA VAL A 35 18.93 5.10 0.33
C VAL A 35 19.46 6.36 -0.32
N ALA A 36 18.98 7.52 0.11
CA ALA A 36 19.44 8.84 -0.30
C ALA A 36 19.46 9.81 0.88
N ASP A 37 20.25 10.87 0.76
CA ASP A 37 20.29 11.99 1.71
C ASP A 37 19.31 13.13 1.31
N SER A 38 18.53 12.90 0.26
CA SER A 38 17.54 13.86 -0.26
C SER A 38 16.36 13.08 -0.87
N PRO A 39 15.10 13.59 -0.79
CA PRO A 39 13.96 12.97 -1.43
C PRO A 39 14.09 12.87 -2.96
N TYR A 40 14.98 13.67 -3.53
CA TYR A 40 15.27 13.68 -4.97
C TYR A 40 16.41 12.75 -5.37
N GLY A 41 16.99 12.03 -4.41
CA GLY A 41 18.15 11.18 -4.62
C GLY A 41 19.48 11.96 -4.70
N PRO A 42 20.52 11.37 -5.29
CA PRO A 42 20.50 10.05 -5.95
C PRO A 42 20.33 8.91 -4.95
N PHE A 43 19.41 8.01 -5.24
CA PHE A 43 19.22 6.80 -4.46
C PHE A 43 20.26 5.73 -4.80
N LYS A 44 20.84 5.11 -3.78
CA LYS A 44 21.85 4.06 -3.91
C LYS A 44 21.40 2.79 -3.22
N ASP A 45 21.72 1.65 -3.81
CA ASP A 45 21.51 0.33 -3.21
C ASP A 45 22.63 0.01 -2.22
N PRO A 46 22.37 -0.03 -0.90
CA PRO A 46 23.40 -0.29 0.10
C PRO A 46 23.70 -1.78 0.27
N LEU A 47 22.80 -2.68 -0.18
CA LEU A 47 22.88 -4.11 0.09
C LEU A 47 23.41 -4.93 -1.08
N GLY A 48 23.17 -4.50 -2.32
CA GLY A 48 23.46 -5.26 -3.51
C GLY A 48 22.62 -6.55 -3.66
N GLN A 49 21.62 -6.73 -2.79
CA GLN A 49 20.73 -7.89 -2.72
C GLN A 49 19.35 -7.45 -2.18
N PRO A 50 18.30 -8.27 -2.35
CA PRO A 50 17.01 -7.98 -1.74
C PRO A 50 17.11 -7.88 -0.21
N LEU A 51 16.33 -6.95 0.38
CA LEU A 51 16.08 -6.89 1.81
C LEU A 51 15.24 -8.09 2.28
N VAL A 52 14.23 -8.43 1.49
CA VAL A 52 13.36 -9.59 1.68
C VAL A 52 13.21 -10.32 0.35
N TRP A 53 13.35 -11.63 0.37
CA TRP A 53 13.05 -12.49 -0.76
C TRP A 53 12.69 -13.89 -0.29
N GLN A 54 11.40 -14.21 -0.34
CA GLN A 54 10.88 -15.54 -0.07
C GLN A 54 10.86 -16.33 -1.39
N LYS A 55 11.97 -16.97 -1.74
CA LYS A 55 12.29 -17.52 -3.07
C LYS A 55 11.28 -18.53 -3.63
N GLU A 56 10.40 -19.07 -2.77
CA GLU A 56 9.45 -20.13 -3.13
C GLU A 56 8.16 -19.59 -3.78
N HIS A 57 7.99 -18.27 -3.80
CA HIS A 57 6.82 -17.61 -4.37
C HIS A 57 7.19 -16.21 -4.90
N TRP A 58 6.28 -15.62 -5.68
CA TRP A 58 6.51 -14.34 -6.36
C TRP A 58 5.93 -13.14 -5.62
N ASP A 59 5.19 -13.38 -4.56
CA ASP A 59 4.32 -12.39 -3.89
C ASP A 59 5.05 -11.43 -2.93
N ASP A 60 6.37 -11.38 -2.95
CA ASP A 60 7.16 -10.31 -2.31
C ASP A 60 7.12 -9.05 -3.19
N ILE A 61 6.00 -8.31 -3.12
CA ILE A 61 5.67 -7.14 -3.92
C ILE A 61 4.88 -6.14 -3.07
N ASP A 62 4.70 -4.92 -3.55
CA ASP A 62 3.85 -3.88 -2.95
C ASP A 62 4.27 -3.52 -1.51
N PRO A 63 5.52 -3.12 -1.26
CA PRO A 63 5.94 -2.76 0.08
C PRO A 63 5.25 -1.51 0.60
N SER A 64 4.87 -1.54 1.88
CA SER A 64 4.40 -0.40 2.65
C SER A 64 5.14 -0.35 3.98
N VAL A 65 5.81 0.75 4.24
CA VAL A 65 6.61 0.95 5.46
C VAL A 65 6.04 2.10 6.25
N PHE A 66 5.86 1.91 7.54
CA PHE A 66 5.55 2.98 8.47
C PHE A 66 6.40 2.87 9.74
N ILE A 67 6.59 4.00 10.42
CA ILE A 67 7.28 4.08 11.69
C ILE A 67 6.23 4.33 12.75
N ASP A 68 6.16 3.43 13.74
CA ASP A 68 5.22 3.53 14.85
C ASP A 68 5.63 4.60 15.86
N ASP A 69 4.72 4.98 16.77
CA ASP A 69 4.95 6.01 17.80
C ASP A 69 6.10 5.67 18.75
N ASP A 70 6.42 4.37 18.93
CA ASP A 70 7.56 3.89 19.71
C ASP A 70 8.90 3.90 18.93
N GLY A 71 8.87 4.35 17.67
CA GLY A 71 10.01 4.37 16.76
C GLY A 71 10.28 3.04 16.05
N GLN A 72 9.51 1.98 16.31
CA GLN A 72 9.67 0.72 15.60
C GLN A 72 9.15 0.86 14.17
N ALA A 73 10.03 0.66 13.19
CA ALA A 73 9.63 0.59 11.79
C ALA A 73 9.13 -0.81 11.44
N TRP A 74 8.06 -0.85 10.65
CA TRP A 74 7.44 -2.05 10.13
C TRP A 74 7.36 -1.98 8.62
N MET A 75 7.65 -3.07 7.93
CA MET A 75 7.37 -3.25 6.52
C MET A 75 6.28 -4.29 6.34
N PHE A 76 5.26 -3.93 5.58
CA PHE A 76 4.17 -4.81 5.15
C PHE A 76 4.22 -4.92 3.63
N TRP A 77 3.78 -6.07 3.07
CA TRP A 77 3.79 -6.29 1.62
C TRP A 77 2.94 -7.50 1.24
N GLY A 78 2.72 -7.71 -0.05
CA GLY A 78 2.30 -8.99 -0.60
C GLY A 78 1.04 -9.00 -1.44
N ASN A 79 0.94 -10.01 -2.29
CA ASN A 79 -0.16 -10.31 -3.19
C ASN A 79 -0.22 -11.83 -3.45
N PRO A 80 -1.29 -12.54 -3.15
CA PRO A 80 -2.50 -12.11 -2.44
C PRO A 80 -2.40 -12.25 -0.92
N GLN A 81 -1.28 -12.68 -0.37
CA GLN A 81 -1.08 -12.76 1.07
C GLN A 81 -0.39 -11.51 1.59
N THR A 82 -0.80 -11.05 2.76
CA THR A 82 -0.15 -9.92 3.43
C THR A 82 0.89 -10.43 4.41
N TYR A 83 2.12 -9.96 4.24
CA TYR A 83 3.24 -10.23 5.14
C TYR A 83 3.63 -9.00 5.91
N CYS A 84 4.32 -9.17 7.03
CA CYS A 84 5.05 -8.10 7.68
C CYS A 84 6.32 -8.58 8.39
N VAL A 85 7.22 -7.62 8.58
CA VAL A 85 8.43 -7.79 9.38
C VAL A 85 8.80 -6.47 10.06
N LYS A 86 9.42 -6.55 11.22
CA LYS A 86 10.08 -5.38 11.82
C LYS A 86 11.35 -5.04 11.06
N LEU A 87 11.62 -3.75 10.91
CA LEU A 87 12.92 -3.28 10.46
C LEU A 87 13.78 -2.87 11.67
N ASN A 88 15.09 -3.02 11.55
CA ASN A 88 16.03 -2.41 12.47
C ASN A 88 16.07 -0.89 12.26
N ASP A 89 16.72 -0.18 13.17
CA ASP A 89 16.82 1.29 13.11
C ASP A 89 17.58 1.81 11.89
N ASP A 90 18.38 0.95 11.26
CA ASP A 90 19.08 1.23 10.01
C ASP A 90 18.15 1.27 8.78
N MET A 91 16.92 0.80 8.90
CA MET A 91 15.90 0.73 7.84
C MET A 91 16.28 -0.14 6.62
N ILE A 92 17.42 -0.82 6.68
CA ILE A 92 17.97 -1.65 5.60
C ILE A 92 18.23 -3.09 6.02
N SER A 93 17.78 -3.47 7.20
CA SER A 93 17.82 -4.84 7.70
C SER A 93 16.55 -5.20 8.47
N THR A 94 16.21 -6.48 8.49
CA THR A 94 15.01 -7.00 9.17
C THR A 94 15.31 -7.45 10.59
N LYS A 95 14.28 -7.43 11.47
CA LYS A 95 14.37 -7.82 12.87
C LYS A 95 13.33 -8.87 13.21
N GLY A 96 13.79 -10.06 13.55
CA GLY A 96 12.92 -11.17 13.96
C GLY A 96 12.29 -11.92 12.78
N ASP A 97 11.14 -12.53 13.03
CA ASP A 97 10.45 -13.37 12.06
C ASP A 97 9.63 -12.56 11.06
N ILE A 98 9.45 -13.11 9.87
CA ILE A 98 8.42 -12.67 8.93
C ILE A 98 7.07 -13.27 9.39
N TYR A 99 6.05 -12.43 9.43
CA TYR A 99 4.68 -12.81 9.75
C TYR A 99 3.82 -12.78 8.50
N VAL A 100 2.77 -13.60 8.50
CA VAL A 100 1.74 -13.63 7.45
C VAL A 100 0.36 -13.48 8.09
N LEU A 101 -0.51 -12.71 7.44
CA LEU A 101 -1.88 -12.51 7.87
C LEU A 101 -2.72 -13.78 7.67
N ASN A 102 -3.34 -14.25 8.74
CA ASN A 102 -4.41 -15.23 8.64
C ASN A 102 -5.76 -14.47 8.44
N PRO A 103 -6.35 -14.48 7.25
CA PRO A 103 -7.54 -13.68 6.96
C PRO A 103 -8.79 -14.17 7.69
N LYS A 104 -8.80 -15.40 8.23
CA LYS A 104 -9.96 -15.93 8.96
C LYS A 104 -10.19 -15.20 10.28
N ASP A 105 -9.13 -14.91 11.01
CA ASP A 105 -9.18 -14.30 12.33
C ASP A 105 -8.46 -12.93 12.42
N GLY A 106 -7.79 -12.52 11.34
CA GLY A 106 -7.09 -11.24 11.25
C GLY A 106 -5.74 -11.17 11.98
N LEU A 107 -5.23 -12.29 12.48
CA LEU A 107 -3.96 -12.31 13.21
C LEU A 107 -2.77 -12.53 12.28
N MET A 108 -1.69 -11.80 12.55
CA MET A 108 -0.39 -12.04 11.92
C MET A 108 0.34 -13.14 12.69
N ARG A 109 0.79 -14.19 12.00
CA ARG A 109 1.54 -15.32 12.57
C ARG A 109 2.89 -15.50 11.88
N PRO A 110 3.93 -15.96 12.60
CA PRO A 110 5.20 -16.30 11.97
C PRO A 110 5.02 -17.25 10.79
N VAL A 111 5.62 -16.94 9.64
CA VAL A 111 5.51 -17.76 8.40
C VAL A 111 5.97 -19.20 8.61
N LYS A 112 6.89 -19.42 9.57
CA LYS A 112 7.41 -20.75 9.92
C LYS A 112 6.39 -21.63 10.67
N GLU A 113 5.28 -21.08 11.16
CA GLU A 113 4.24 -21.85 11.83
C GLU A 113 3.41 -22.64 10.81
N GLU A 114 3.09 -23.90 11.13
CA GLU A 114 2.24 -24.72 10.29
C GLU A 114 0.85 -24.08 10.14
N GLY A 115 0.36 -24.01 8.89
CA GLY A 115 -0.94 -23.41 8.60
C GLY A 115 -0.99 -21.88 8.69
N ALA A 116 0.14 -21.20 8.85
CA ALA A 116 0.18 -19.73 8.83
C ALA A 116 -0.27 -19.18 7.47
N LYS A 117 0.13 -19.82 6.38
CA LYS A 117 -0.29 -19.45 5.02
C LYS A 117 -1.64 -20.07 4.67
N ILE A 118 -2.53 -19.28 4.11
CA ILE A 118 -3.86 -19.71 3.68
C ILE A 118 -4.01 -19.46 2.19
N ASN A 119 -4.48 -20.47 1.45
CA ASN A 119 -4.82 -20.27 0.05
C ASN A 119 -6.00 -19.31 -0.07
N LEU A 120 -5.73 -18.10 -0.52
CA LEU A 120 -6.73 -17.04 -0.69
C LEU A 120 -7.53 -17.15 -2.00
N ARG A 121 -7.15 -18.06 -2.90
CA ARG A 121 -7.87 -18.34 -4.16
C ARG A 121 -8.88 -19.48 -4.00
N VAL A 122 -9.49 -19.61 -2.83
CA VAL A 122 -10.52 -20.61 -2.58
C VAL A 122 -11.86 -20.12 -3.11
N PRO A 123 -12.53 -20.89 -3.99
CA PRO A 123 -13.90 -20.56 -4.44
C PRO A 123 -14.86 -20.42 -3.26
N GLY A 124 -15.71 -19.42 -3.29
CA GLY A 124 -16.70 -19.18 -2.23
C GLY A 124 -16.16 -18.42 -1.02
N ARG A 125 -14.92 -17.93 -1.07
CA ARG A 125 -14.33 -17.08 -0.03
C ARG A 125 -15.21 -15.86 0.28
N GLU A 126 -15.83 -15.30 -0.74
CA GLU A 126 -16.74 -14.16 -0.63
C GLU A 126 -17.98 -14.42 0.25
N LYS A 127 -18.30 -15.69 0.48
CA LYS A 127 -19.41 -16.13 1.35
C LYS A 127 -18.94 -16.45 2.78
N ALA A 128 -17.64 -16.42 3.04
CA ALA A 128 -17.09 -16.72 4.35
C ALA A 128 -17.23 -15.50 5.29
N THR A 129 -17.34 -15.77 6.57
CA THR A 129 -17.33 -14.73 7.63
C THR A 129 -15.92 -14.51 8.16
N TRP A 130 -14.98 -14.25 7.27
CA TRP A 130 -13.58 -14.03 7.65
C TRP A 130 -13.36 -12.60 8.13
N ALA A 131 -12.37 -12.41 8.96
CA ALA A 131 -11.99 -11.07 9.44
C ALA A 131 -11.50 -10.17 8.30
N ILE A 132 -10.83 -10.75 7.29
CA ILE A 132 -10.40 -10.09 6.05
C ILE A 132 -10.89 -10.92 4.87
N GLN A 133 -11.83 -10.37 4.10
CA GLN A 133 -12.47 -11.08 3.00
C GLN A 133 -11.98 -10.69 1.62
N HIS A 134 -11.68 -9.39 1.42
CA HIS A 134 -11.57 -8.83 0.09
C HIS A 134 -10.15 -8.35 -0.27
N TYR A 135 -9.17 -8.52 0.61
CA TYR A 135 -7.79 -8.17 0.31
C TYR A 135 -7.29 -8.90 -0.95
N GLN A 136 -6.69 -8.15 -1.86
CA GLN A 136 -6.04 -8.68 -3.06
C GLN A 136 -4.55 -8.34 -3.08
N GLU A 137 -4.20 -7.04 -2.98
CA GLU A 137 -2.82 -6.54 -3.11
C GLU A 137 -2.71 -5.09 -2.62
N GLY A 138 -1.54 -4.50 -2.79
CA GLY A 138 -1.30 -3.07 -2.59
C GLY A 138 -1.57 -2.59 -1.15
N PRO A 139 -1.00 -3.22 -0.11
CA PRO A 139 -1.28 -2.80 1.24
C PRO A 139 -0.66 -1.44 1.52
N TRP A 140 -1.45 -0.55 2.14
CA TRP A 140 -0.99 0.74 2.65
C TRP A 140 -1.23 0.82 4.14
N PHE A 141 -0.15 0.86 4.93
CA PHE A 141 -0.23 0.87 6.39
C PHE A 141 0.07 2.24 6.98
N TYR A 142 -0.72 2.63 7.97
CA TYR A 142 -0.47 3.82 8.78
C TYR A 142 -1.16 3.71 10.13
N LYS A 143 -0.82 4.64 11.04
CA LYS A 143 -1.45 4.78 12.35
C LYS A 143 -2.04 6.18 12.48
N ARG A 144 -3.23 6.26 13.06
CA ARG A 144 -3.89 7.52 13.34
C ARG A 144 -4.77 7.41 14.59
N ASN A 145 -4.59 8.33 15.53
CA ASN A 145 -5.39 8.40 16.78
C ASN A 145 -5.45 7.06 17.53
N GLY A 146 -4.33 6.33 17.61
CA GLY A 146 -4.23 5.05 18.30
C GLY A 146 -4.73 3.83 17.54
N HIS A 147 -5.33 3.99 16.36
CA HIS A 147 -5.75 2.90 15.49
C HIS A 147 -4.74 2.68 14.37
N TYR A 148 -4.53 1.42 14.03
CA TYR A 148 -3.77 1.01 12.85
C TYR A 148 -4.73 0.77 11.69
N TYR A 149 -4.34 1.19 10.52
CA TYR A 149 -5.11 1.07 9.28
C TYR A 149 -4.29 0.33 8.23
N MET A 150 -4.97 -0.53 7.49
CA MET A 150 -4.45 -1.20 6.32
C MET A 150 -5.41 -0.95 5.16
N GLY A 151 -5.08 0.00 4.28
CA GLY A 151 -5.77 0.16 3.00
C GLY A 151 -5.26 -0.88 2.01
N PHE A 152 -6.09 -1.30 1.06
CA PHE A 152 -5.71 -2.31 0.07
C PHE A 152 -6.60 -2.27 -1.17
N ALA A 153 -6.09 -2.78 -2.28
CA ALA A 153 -6.91 -3.16 -3.43
C ALA A 153 -7.83 -4.31 -3.03
N SER A 154 -9.13 -4.16 -3.22
CA SER A 154 -10.13 -5.11 -2.77
C SER A 154 -10.87 -5.72 -3.93
N THR A 155 -11.13 -7.01 -3.87
CA THR A 155 -11.78 -7.80 -4.92
C THR A 155 -11.05 -7.71 -6.26
N CYS A 156 -11.34 -8.55 -7.19
CA CYS A 156 -11.01 -8.41 -8.61
C CYS A 156 -11.87 -9.39 -9.41
N CYS A 157 -12.42 -9.07 -10.46
CA CYS A 157 -12.74 -7.78 -11.07
C CYS A 157 -14.22 -7.67 -11.15
N PRO A 158 -14.86 -6.60 -10.74
CA PRO A 158 -14.35 -5.25 -10.57
C PRO A 158 -13.56 -5.04 -9.28
N GLU A 159 -12.64 -4.07 -9.29
CA GLU A 159 -11.88 -3.67 -8.13
C GLU A 159 -12.46 -2.45 -7.42
N GLY A 160 -12.11 -2.35 -6.15
CA GLY A 160 -12.33 -1.20 -5.29
C GLY A 160 -11.17 -1.01 -4.34
N LEU A 161 -11.30 -0.06 -3.44
CA LEU A 161 -10.38 0.16 -2.34
C LEU A 161 -11.05 -0.23 -1.04
N GLY A 162 -10.51 -1.24 -0.36
CA GLY A 162 -10.95 -1.65 0.97
C GLY A 162 -10.00 -1.18 2.05
N TYR A 163 -10.38 -1.38 3.30
CA TYR A 163 -9.48 -1.19 4.43
C TYR A 163 -9.86 -2.05 5.62
N ALA A 164 -8.88 -2.31 6.46
CA ALA A 164 -9.03 -2.96 7.74
C ALA A 164 -8.45 -2.09 8.85
N MET A 165 -8.93 -2.29 10.08
CA MET A 165 -8.46 -1.63 11.28
C MET A 165 -7.99 -2.65 12.31
N SER A 166 -7.05 -2.23 13.15
CA SER A 166 -6.58 -2.99 14.32
C SER A 166 -6.10 -2.05 15.42
N ASN A 167 -5.92 -2.59 16.62
CA ASN A 167 -5.25 -1.91 17.74
C ASN A 167 -3.78 -2.33 17.89
N SER A 168 -3.26 -3.14 16.96
CA SER A 168 -1.88 -3.62 16.96
C SER A 168 -1.41 -3.90 15.53
N PRO A 169 -0.12 -3.70 15.19
CA PRO A 169 0.43 -4.08 13.90
C PRO A 169 0.27 -5.57 13.57
N LEU A 170 0.23 -6.42 14.60
CA LEU A 170 0.06 -7.86 14.44
C LEU A 170 -1.41 -8.33 14.51
N GLY A 171 -2.35 -7.39 14.54
CA GLY A 171 -3.77 -7.71 14.58
C GLY A 171 -4.36 -7.86 16.01
N PRO A 172 -5.57 -8.40 16.15
CA PRO A 172 -6.41 -8.86 15.04
C PRO A 172 -6.88 -7.72 14.15
N TRP A 173 -6.66 -7.88 12.86
CA TRP A 173 -7.16 -6.99 11.81
C TRP A 173 -8.60 -7.33 11.49
N LYS A 174 -9.43 -6.33 11.34
CA LYS A 174 -10.84 -6.49 10.97
C LYS A 174 -11.15 -5.58 9.79
N GLU A 175 -11.60 -6.18 8.70
CA GLU A 175 -12.06 -5.46 7.53
C GLU A 175 -13.27 -4.60 7.89
N GLN A 176 -13.27 -3.40 7.37
CA GLN A 176 -14.33 -2.41 7.50
C GLN A 176 -15.12 -2.31 6.18
N ASN A 177 -15.69 -1.18 5.93
CA ASN A 177 -16.31 -0.86 4.65
C ASN A 177 -15.24 -0.49 3.60
N TYR A 178 -15.66 -0.19 2.40
CA TYR A 178 -14.79 0.31 1.34
C TYR A 178 -14.36 1.76 1.59
N LEU A 179 -13.12 2.08 1.25
CA LEU A 179 -12.68 3.45 0.99
C LEU A 179 -13.35 3.98 -0.27
N MET A 180 -13.43 3.11 -1.28
CA MET A 180 -14.11 3.34 -2.55
C MET A 180 -14.67 2.01 -3.03
N ALA A 181 -15.99 1.95 -3.28
CA ALA A 181 -16.66 0.72 -3.67
C ALA A 181 -16.16 0.18 -5.04
N PRO A 182 -16.15 -1.14 -5.24
CA PRO A 182 -15.78 -1.74 -6.52
C PRO A 182 -16.63 -1.22 -7.69
N THR A 183 -15.99 -0.97 -8.81
CA THR A 183 -16.66 -0.54 -10.04
C THR A 183 -16.08 -1.23 -11.26
N GLN A 184 -16.91 -1.49 -12.28
CA GLN A 184 -16.47 -2.04 -13.57
C GLN A 184 -15.48 -1.12 -14.32
N ARG A 185 -15.33 0.12 -13.86
CA ARG A 185 -14.42 1.12 -14.42
C ARG A 185 -12.99 0.96 -13.92
N ASP A 186 -12.77 0.13 -12.91
CA ASP A 186 -11.47 0.04 -12.23
C ASP A 186 -10.94 -1.40 -12.22
N ARG A 187 -9.62 -1.52 -12.46
CA ARG A 187 -8.88 -2.77 -12.44
C ARG A 187 -7.45 -2.51 -11.99
N GLY A 188 -7.07 -2.87 -10.77
CA GLY A 188 -5.72 -2.69 -10.25
C GLY A 188 -5.49 -1.33 -9.59
N ASN A 189 -6.33 -0.99 -8.63
CA ASN A 189 -6.25 0.24 -7.86
C ASN A 189 -5.47 0.01 -6.56
N HIS A 190 -4.53 0.88 -6.25
CA HIS A 190 -3.77 0.85 -5.00
C HIS A 190 -4.03 2.12 -4.20
N PRO A 191 -4.39 2.03 -2.91
CA PRO A 191 -4.59 3.20 -2.08
C PRO A 191 -3.27 3.77 -1.59
N GLY A 192 -3.21 5.09 -1.50
CA GLY A 192 -2.26 5.83 -0.67
C GLY A 192 -3.04 6.80 0.22
N ILE A 193 -2.73 6.86 1.50
CA ILE A 193 -3.38 7.80 2.42
C ILE A 193 -2.30 8.65 3.08
N ALA A 194 -2.52 9.97 3.08
CA ALA A 194 -1.62 10.93 3.69
C ALA A 194 -2.39 12.07 4.37
N ASP A 195 -1.89 12.47 5.53
CA ASP A 195 -2.37 13.67 6.22
C ASP A 195 -1.53 14.87 5.80
N PHE A 196 -2.19 15.98 5.46
CA PHE A 196 -1.52 17.21 5.09
C PHE A 196 -2.32 18.43 5.53
N LYS A 197 -1.69 19.34 6.26
CA LYS A 197 -2.30 20.59 6.76
C LYS A 197 -3.65 20.40 7.47
N GLY A 198 -3.77 19.33 8.26
CA GLY A 198 -4.98 19.03 9.04
C GLY A 198 -6.08 18.30 8.27
N HIS A 199 -5.86 17.96 7.02
CA HIS A 199 -6.75 17.19 6.16
C HIS A 199 -6.16 15.82 5.89
N SER A 200 -6.99 14.84 5.57
CA SER A 200 -6.58 13.49 5.17
C SER A 200 -7.00 13.24 3.72
N TYR A 201 -6.08 12.72 2.94
CA TYR A 201 -6.29 12.49 1.52
C TYR A 201 -6.12 11.02 1.17
N LEU A 202 -7.01 10.52 0.33
CA LEU A 202 -6.89 9.24 -0.35
C LEU A 202 -6.38 9.49 -1.77
N PHE A 203 -5.32 8.81 -2.13
CA PHE A 203 -4.79 8.74 -3.49
C PHE A 203 -5.02 7.34 -4.04
N GLY A 204 -5.20 7.26 -5.32
CA GLY A 204 -5.33 6.00 -6.04
C GLY A 204 -5.17 6.22 -7.53
N GLN A 205 -5.55 5.24 -8.29
CA GLN A 205 -5.40 5.27 -9.74
C GLN A 205 -6.68 4.83 -10.44
N ASP A 206 -6.85 5.28 -11.66
CA ASP A 206 -7.93 4.86 -12.55
C ASP A 206 -7.43 4.61 -13.97
N TYR A 207 -8.31 4.09 -14.79
CA TYR A 207 -8.08 3.78 -16.20
C TYR A 207 -8.96 4.59 -17.15
N ASP A 208 -9.72 5.56 -16.65
CA ASP A 208 -10.71 6.27 -17.47
C ASP A 208 -10.04 7.03 -18.62
N LEU A 209 -8.92 7.73 -18.36
CA LEU A 209 -8.18 8.40 -19.43
C LEU A 209 -7.67 7.41 -20.48
N MET A 210 -7.19 6.25 -20.05
CA MET A 210 -6.75 5.20 -20.95
C MET A 210 -7.91 4.71 -21.84
N HIS A 211 -9.11 4.48 -21.27
CA HIS A 211 -10.26 4.05 -22.03
C HIS A 211 -10.74 5.10 -23.02
N LEU A 212 -10.67 6.38 -22.66
CA LEU A 212 -11.05 7.49 -23.54
C LEU A 212 -10.08 7.69 -24.70
N GLU A 213 -8.78 7.53 -24.46
CA GLU A 213 -7.74 7.95 -25.41
C GLU A 213 -7.19 6.80 -26.27
N THR A 214 -7.06 5.60 -25.75
CA THR A 214 -6.27 4.56 -26.41
C THR A 214 -6.91 3.19 -26.53
N PHE A 215 -7.92 2.87 -25.76
CA PHE A 215 -8.51 1.51 -25.63
C PHE A 215 -7.48 0.39 -25.32
N GLN A 216 -6.25 0.73 -25.03
CA GLN A 216 -5.19 -0.24 -24.70
C GLN A 216 -5.06 -0.33 -23.19
N HIS A 217 -5.43 -1.48 -22.67
CA HIS A 217 -5.16 -1.86 -21.30
C HIS A 217 -3.64 -2.06 -21.14
N HIS A 218 -3.07 -1.58 -20.15
CA HIS A 218 -1.78 -1.75 -19.49
C HIS A 218 -1.03 -0.43 -19.29
N GLU A 219 -0.67 -0.21 -18.04
CA GLU A 219 0.36 0.73 -17.58
C GLU A 219 0.09 2.23 -17.87
N ARG A 220 -1.14 2.56 -18.29
CA ARG A 220 -1.59 3.94 -18.51
C ARG A 220 -2.65 4.31 -17.49
N ARG A 221 -2.23 4.32 -16.24
CA ARG A 221 -3.09 4.70 -15.12
C ARG A 221 -2.92 6.18 -14.82
N SER A 222 -4.01 6.84 -14.49
CA SER A 222 -4.01 8.20 -13.98
C SER A 222 -4.01 8.17 -12.46
N VAL A 223 -3.27 9.09 -11.84
CA VAL A 223 -3.34 9.28 -10.38
C VAL A 223 -4.48 10.22 -10.06
N ASN A 224 -5.31 9.81 -9.12
CA ASN A 224 -6.39 10.61 -8.57
C ASN A 224 -6.23 10.78 -7.07
N GLY A 225 -6.89 11.80 -6.53
CA GLY A 225 -6.90 12.05 -5.10
C GLY A 225 -8.19 12.71 -4.65
N THR A 226 -8.59 12.45 -3.43
CA THR A 226 -9.73 13.09 -2.78
C THR A 226 -9.49 13.23 -1.30
N GLU A 227 -10.12 14.22 -0.68
CA GLU A 227 -10.16 14.31 0.77
C GLU A 227 -11.06 13.23 1.35
N ILE A 228 -10.64 12.61 2.45
CA ILE A 228 -11.41 11.60 3.19
C ILE A 228 -11.79 12.10 4.58
N THR A 229 -12.91 11.60 5.08
CA THR A 229 -13.43 11.95 6.40
C THR A 229 -13.45 10.73 7.30
N TYR A 230 -12.93 10.87 8.51
CA TYR A 230 -13.04 9.87 9.57
C TYR A 230 -14.26 10.13 10.43
N ASN A 231 -14.96 9.06 10.77
CA ASN A 231 -16.03 9.08 11.78
C ASN A 231 -15.43 9.15 13.20
N ALA A 232 -16.27 9.40 14.18
CA ALA A 232 -15.83 9.50 15.58
C ALA A 232 -15.22 8.21 16.15
N ASP A 233 -15.59 7.05 15.59
CA ASP A 233 -15.06 5.72 15.94
C ASP A 233 -13.78 5.35 15.18
N GLY A 234 -13.25 6.27 14.37
CA GLY A 234 -12.08 6.06 13.53
C GLY A 234 -12.35 5.39 12.18
N THR A 235 -13.57 4.92 11.92
CA THR A 235 -13.91 4.40 10.58
C THR A 235 -13.89 5.52 9.52
N ILE A 236 -13.66 5.13 8.27
CA ILE A 236 -13.55 6.09 7.16
C ILE A 236 -14.85 6.05 6.35
N GLN A 237 -15.36 7.23 6.00
CA GLN A 237 -16.52 7.34 5.11
C GLN A 237 -16.14 6.90 3.70
N THR A 238 -16.98 6.06 3.08
CA THR A 238 -16.77 5.62 1.71
C THR A 238 -16.83 6.81 0.75
N SER A 239 -15.79 6.98 -0.06
CA SER A 239 -15.72 7.99 -1.10
C SER A 239 -16.48 7.54 -2.35
N PRO A 240 -17.14 8.44 -3.09
CA PRO A 240 -17.57 8.17 -4.45
C PRO A 240 -16.39 7.79 -5.36
N TYR A 241 -16.66 7.18 -6.51
CA TYR A 241 -15.64 6.91 -7.51
C TYR A 241 -15.05 8.22 -8.06
N TRP A 242 -13.78 8.19 -8.49
CA TRP A 242 -13.00 9.37 -8.87
C TRP A 242 -13.73 10.34 -9.80
N LEU A 243 -14.36 9.84 -10.85
CA LEU A 243 -15.09 10.68 -11.82
C LEU A 243 -16.44 11.20 -11.32
N ASP A 244 -16.94 10.64 -10.22
CA ASP A 244 -18.21 11.07 -9.61
C ASP A 244 -17.95 12.12 -8.51
N LEU A 245 -16.67 12.43 -8.25
CA LEU A 245 -16.25 13.49 -7.35
C LEU A 245 -16.38 14.86 -8.02
N ALA A 246 -16.78 15.86 -7.26
CA ALA A 246 -16.62 17.24 -7.72
C ALA A 246 -15.14 17.53 -7.96
N PRO A 247 -14.77 18.18 -9.06
CA PRO A 247 -13.39 18.57 -9.30
C PRO A 247 -12.85 19.37 -8.11
N MET A 248 -11.67 19.00 -7.60
CA MET A 248 -11.00 19.80 -6.59
C MET A 248 -10.72 21.19 -7.17
N LYS A 249 -11.06 22.24 -6.42
CA LYS A 249 -10.81 23.59 -6.86
C LYS A 249 -9.31 23.83 -6.95
N GLN A 250 -8.81 23.99 -8.16
CA GLN A 250 -7.43 24.43 -8.35
C GLN A 250 -7.32 25.91 -7.98
N LEU A 251 -6.56 26.18 -6.94
CA LEU A 251 -6.39 27.55 -6.43
C LEU A 251 -5.40 28.36 -7.28
N HIS A 252 -4.39 27.70 -7.85
CA HIS A 252 -3.36 28.30 -8.68
C HIS A 252 -2.98 27.41 -9.86
N TRP A 253 -2.72 28.02 -11.02
CA TRP A 253 -2.13 27.33 -12.16
C TRP A 253 -0.65 27.06 -11.89
N LEU A 254 -0.27 25.79 -11.88
CA LEU A 254 1.13 25.40 -11.79
C LEU A 254 1.73 25.32 -13.19
N ASN A 255 2.91 25.90 -13.38
CA ASN A 255 3.65 25.72 -14.62
C ASN A 255 4.27 24.30 -14.60
N PRO A 256 3.86 23.39 -15.52
CA PRO A 256 4.36 22.00 -15.52
C PRO A 256 5.86 21.89 -15.83
N TYR A 257 6.48 22.96 -16.32
CA TYR A 257 7.92 23.03 -16.60
C TYR A 257 8.74 23.65 -15.46
N LYS A 258 8.09 24.05 -14.37
CA LYS A 258 8.75 24.53 -13.17
C LYS A 258 8.47 23.58 -12.02
N ARG A 259 9.54 23.21 -11.32
CA ARG A 259 9.39 22.47 -10.08
C ARG A 259 8.66 23.33 -9.07
N VAL A 260 7.66 22.74 -8.43
CA VAL A 260 6.88 23.35 -7.35
C VAL A 260 6.94 22.41 -6.17
N GLU A 261 7.33 22.90 -5.01
CA GLU A 261 7.29 22.13 -3.78
C GLU A 261 5.85 22.11 -3.25
N ALA A 262 5.42 20.94 -2.72
CA ALA A 262 4.04 20.75 -2.27
C ALA A 262 3.65 21.74 -1.15
N GLU A 263 4.62 22.17 -0.35
CA GLU A 263 4.41 23.15 0.74
C GLU A 263 4.06 24.56 0.24
N THR A 264 4.27 24.83 -1.05
CA THR A 264 3.99 26.14 -1.66
C THR A 264 2.70 26.19 -2.47
N MET A 265 1.97 25.07 -2.53
CA MET A 265 0.71 24.94 -3.27
C MET A 265 -0.52 25.32 -2.44
#